data_b33628209436c4f169518d294b4eb76d
#
_entry.id   b33628209436c4f169518d294b4eb76d
#
_cell.length_a   1.000
_cell.length_b   1.000
_cell.length_c   1.000
_cell.angle_alpha   90.00
_cell.angle_beta   90.00
_cell.angle_gamma   90.00
#
_symmetry.space_group_name_H-M   'P 1'
#
loop_
_entity.id
_entity.type
_entity.pdbx_description
1 polymer ?
#
loop_
_entity_poly.entity_id
_entity_poly.type
_entity_poly.pdbx_seq_one_letter_code
_entity_poly.pdbx_strand_id
1 'polypeptide(L)'
;MSAPEEMTLKVIAHIRTAFPTKFGIPRQSGLVDSLRGEVIFTPEYRNADAVRGLEDFSHIWLVWQFSGAVRESWSPTVRPPRLGGNTRVGVFATRSPFRPNPLGLSSVKLEAIEQRPDVGPVLIVRGADLMDGTPIYDIKPYIPYADCHPDAAEGFTGQTRTHHLEVSCPETLWQTVPEADRAALQGVLASDPRPSYQHDPQRVYGMEFAGLEVHFTVDGAQLTVRDITLL
;
A
#
# COMPACT_ATOMS: atom_id res chain seq x y z
N MET A 1 -14.39 -26.23 25.63
CA MET A 1 -15.19 -25.33 24.78
C MET A 1 -14.51 -25.28 23.43
N SER A 2 -15.22 -25.64 22.33
CA SER A 2 -14.67 -25.46 20.97
C SER A 2 -14.54 -23.97 20.65
N ALA A 3 -13.44 -23.57 19.99
CA ALA A 3 -13.30 -22.21 19.51
C ALA A 3 -14.44 -21.90 18.49
N PRO A 4 -14.95 -20.66 18.43
CA PRO A 4 -15.95 -20.31 17.44
C PRO A 4 -15.36 -20.46 16.03
N GLU A 5 -16.17 -20.95 15.08
CA GLU A 5 -15.77 -21.07 13.68
C GLU A 5 -15.62 -19.71 13.01
N GLU A 6 -16.26 -18.67 13.55
CA GLU A 6 -16.22 -17.29 13.06
C GLU A 6 -15.78 -16.35 14.18
N MET A 7 -15.00 -15.34 13.81
CA MET A 7 -14.54 -14.28 14.71
C MET A 7 -14.85 -12.91 14.10
N THR A 8 -15.49 -12.06 14.89
CA THR A 8 -15.71 -10.66 14.49
C THR A 8 -14.49 -9.81 14.86
N LEU A 9 -13.92 -9.12 13.88
CA LEU A 9 -12.84 -8.16 14.09
C LEU A 9 -13.41 -6.75 14.27
N LYS A 10 -12.85 -5.99 15.20
CA LYS A 10 -13.18 -4.58 15.40
C LYS A 10 -12.19 -3.68 14.65
N VAL A 11 -12.68 -2.63 14.02
CA VAL A 11 -11.83 -1.60 13.45
C VAL A 11 -11.26 -0.75 14.59
N ILE A 12 -9.94 -0.81 14.77
CA ILE A 12 -9.24 -0.04 15.82
C ILE A 12 -8.73 1.31 15.31
N ALA A 13 -8.46 1.43 14.02
CA ALA A 13 -7.94 2.64 13.39
C ALA A 13 -8.29 2.69 11.90
N HIS A 14 -8.07 3.85 11.29
CA HIS A 14 -8.04 4.02 9.84
C HIS A 14 -6.71 4.66 9.45
N ILE A 15 -6.20 4.32 8.27
CA ILE A 15 -5.02 4.97 7.74
C ILE A 15 -5.41 6.09 6.77
N ARG A 16 -4.73 7.24 6.86
CA ARG A 16 -4.71 8.29 5.83
C ARG A 16 -3.48 8.13 4.97
N THR A 17 -3.67 8.17 3.65
CA THR A 17 -2.59 8.06 2.66
C THR A 17 -2.83 9.03 1.49
N ALA A 18 -1.87 9.10 0.59
CA ALA A 18 -1.97 9.90 -0.63
C ALA A 18 -2.87 9.27 -1.72
N PHE A 19 -3.44 8.07 -1.51
CA PHE A 19 -4.18 7.31 -2.52
C PHE A 19 -5.69 7.29 -2.21
N PRO A 20 -6.50 8.18 -2.81
CA PRO A 20 -7.96 8.11 -2.65
C PRO A 20 -8.57 6.92 -3.39
N THR A 21 -7.87 6.39 -4.40
CA THR A 21 -8.27 5.23 -5.20
C THR A 21 -7.19 4.15 -5.19
N LYS A 22 -7.54 2.94 -5.63
CA LYS A 22 -6.58 1.81 -5.67
C LYS A 22 -5.52 1.91 -6.77
N PHE A 23 -5.73 2.77 -7.76
CA PHE A 23 -4.79 2.90 -8.88
C PHE A 23 -3.55 3.70 -8.43
N GLY A 24 -2.38 3.17 -8.71
CA GLY A 24 -1.11 3.77 -8.30
C GLY A 24 -0.55 3.28 -6.96
N ILE A 25 -1.35 2.60 -6.13
CA ILE A 25 -0.84 2.03 -4.87
C ILE A 25 0.28 1.02 -5.17
N PRO A 26 1.45 1.12 -4.51
CA PRO A 26 2.51 0.14 -4.62
C PRO A 26 2.00 -1.26 -4.29
N ARG A 27 2.50 -2.26 -4.99
CA ARG A 27 2.01 -3.66 -4.87
C ARG A 27 2.36 -4.33 -3.55
N GLN A 28 3.32 -3.80 -2.82
CA GLN A 28 3.76 -4.26 -1.50
C GLN A 28 4.24 -3.06 -0.69
N SER A 29 4.13 -3.16 0.62
CA SER A 29 4.73 -2.19 1.55
C SER A 29 6.25 -2.13 1.40
N GLY A 30 6.82 -0.96 1.66
CA GLY A 30 8.26 -0.73 1.61
C GLY A 30 8.88 -0.59 0.21
N LEU A 31 8.11 -0.74 -0.88
CA LEU A 31 8.63 -0.52 -2.25
C LEU A 31 8.90 0.97 -2.53
N VAL A 32 8.15 1.86 -1.92
CA VAL A 32 8.33 3.30 -2.00
C VAL A 32 8.40 3.85 -0.57
N ASP A 33 9.59 3.89 -0.02
CA ASP A 33 9.84 4.26 1.40
C ASP A 33 9.42 5.71 1.72
N SER A 34 9.40 6.59 0.73
CA SER A 34 8.97 7.99 0.91
C SER A 34 7.45 8.18 1.06
N LEU A 35 6.63 7.15 0.80
CA LEU A 35 5.18 7.23 1.02
C LEU A 35 4.87 7.33 2.51
N ARG A 36 4.28 8.45 2.91
CA ARG A 36 3.86 8.71 4.28
C ARG A 36 2.40 8.33 4.47
N GLY A 37 2.08 7.74 5.62
CA GLY A 37 0.72 7.47 6.06
C GLY A 37 0.53 7.83 7.53
N GLU A 38 -0.72 8.09 7.91
CA GLU A 38 -1.11 8.38 9.30
C GLU A 38 -2.13 7.34 9.76
N VAL A 39 -1.78 6.54 10.77
CA VAL A 39 -2.72 5.63 11.41
C VAL A 39 -3.42 6.35 12.55
N ILE A 40 -4.72 6.58 12.40
CA ILE A 40 -5.56 7.35 13.32
C ILE A 40 -6.53 6.40 14.01
N PHE A 41 -6.40 6.27 15.32
CA PHE A 41 -7.25 5.38 16.10
C PHE A 41 -8.71 5.88 16.16
N THR A 42 -9.65 4.95 16.17
CA THR A 42 -11.05 5.26 16.44
C THR A 42 -11.22 5.69 17.91
N PRO A 43 -12.27 6.45 18.27
CA PRO A 43 -12.40 7.03 19.62
C PRO A 43 -12.25 6.05 20.78
N GLU A 44 -12.74 4.81 20.62
CA GLU A 44 -12.67 3.75 21.63
C GLU A 44 -11.20 3.36 21.94
N TYR A 45 -10.28 3.47 20.97
CA TYR A 45 -8.89 2.99 21.08
C TYR A 45 -7.84 4.09 21.17
N ARG A 46 -8.26 5.36 21.37
CA ARG A 46 -7.37 6.54 21.50
C ARG A 46 -6.69 6.63 22.86
N ASN A 47 -6.12 5.54 23.33
CA ASN A 47 -5.43 5.49 24.60
C ASN A 47 -3.91 5.51 24.40
N ALA A 48 -3.24 6.51 24.97
CA ALA A 48 -1.78 6.65 24.88
C ALA A 48 -1.02 5.45 25.49
N ASP A 49 -1.60 4.78 26.48
CA ASP A 49 -0.99 3.59 27.09
C ASP A 49 -0.95 2.39 26.12
N ALA A 50 -1.86 2.34 25.14
CA ALA A 50 -1.88 1.27 24.15
C ALA A 50 -0.70 1.31 23.17
N VAL A 51 -0.05 2.45 23.02
CA VAL A 51 1.11 2.65 22.14
C VAL A 51 2.42 2.81 22.92
N ARG A 52 2.38 2.71 24.26
CA ARG A 52 3.57 2.84 25.10
C ARG A 52 4.58 1.74 24.78
N GLY A 53 5.84 2.10 24.53
CA GLY A 53 6.93 1.20 24.15
C GLY A 53 6.97 0.86 22.66
N LEU A 54 5.99 1.33 21.86
CA LEU A 54 6.00 1.12 20.41
C LEU A 54 7.07 1.98 19.73
N GLU A 55 7.48 3.08 20.34
CA GLU A 55 8.56 3.98 19.93
C GLU A 55 9.94 3.32 19.85
N ASP A 56 10.12 2.19 20.54
CA ASP A 56 11.37 1.42 20.52
C ASP A 56 11.49 0.53 19.24
N PHE A 57 10.41 0.40 18.47
CA PHE A 57 10.38 -0.41 17.26
C PHE A 57 10.46 0.46 16.01
N SER A 58 11.33 0.08 15.09
CA SER A 58 11.48 0.77 13.79
C SER A 58 10.40 0.43 12.78
N HIS A 59 9.78 -0.74 12.90
CA HIS A 59 8.75 -1.24 11.99
C HIS A 59 7.61 -1.89 12.75
N ILE A 60 6.42 -1.83 12.14
CA ILE A 60 5.20 -2.45 12.66
C ILE A 60 4.48 -3.20 11.56
N TRP A 61 3.77 -4.25 11.95
CA TRP A 61 2.76 -4.91 11.14
C TRP A 61 1.42 -4.19 11.26
N LEU A 62 0.78 -3.91 10.13
CA LEU A 62 -0.61 -3.50 10.06
C LEU A 62 -1.43 -4.68 9.53
N VAL A 63 -2.45 -5.09 10.27
CA VAL A 63 -3.49 -6.04 9.83
C VAL A 63 -4.71 -5.23 9.44
N TRP A 64 -5.13 -5.34 8.18
CA TRP A 64 -6.12 -4.46 7.58
C TRP A 64 -7.04 -5.20 6.61
N GLN A 65 -8.10 -4.53 6.13
CA GLN A 65 -9.05 -5.13 5.18
C GLN A 65 -8.93 -4.51 3.79
N PHE A 66 -9.01 -5.36 2.78
CA PHE A 66 -9.23 -4.94 1.39
C PHE A 66 -10.67 -4.46 1.21
N SER A 67 -11.02 -3.30 1.80
CA SER A 67 -12.39 -2.77 1.83
C SER A 67 -12.98 -2.53 0.44
N GLY A 68 -12.15 -2.15 -0.54
CA GLY A 68 -12.54 -1.93 -1.93
C GLY A 68 -12.66 -3.21 -2.79
N ALA A 69 -12.49 -4.41 -2.22
CA ALA A 69 -12.45 -5.67 -2.97
C ALA A 69 -13.27 -6.82 -2.35
N VAL A 70 -14.16 -6.49 -1.42
CA VAL A 70 -15.05 -7.48 -0.77
C VAL A 70 -16.00 -8.08 -1.81
N ARG A 71 -16.13 -9.41 -1.80
CA ARG A 71 -17.03 -10.17 -2.68
C ARG A 71 -17.89 -11.10 -1.84
N GLU A 72 -19.09 -11.39 -2.34
CA GLU A 72 -20.02 -12.36 -1.71
C GLU A 72 -19.48 -13.80 -1.75
N SER A 73 -18.66 -14.13 -2.75
CA SER A 73 -18.08 -15.46 -2.91
C SER A 73 -16.59 -15.38 -3.22
N TRP A 74 -15.84 -16.38 -2.78
CA TRP A 74 -14.42 -16.52 -3.07
C TRP A 74 -14.16 -17.53 -4.20
N SER A 75 -12.96 -17.48 -4.75
CA SER A 75 -12.52 -18.46 -5.75
C SER A 75 -11.24 -19.14 -5.28
N PRO A 76 -11.12 -20.48 -5.42
CA PRO A 76 -9.90 -21.20 -5.02
C PRO A 76 -8.67 -20.80 -5.85
N THR A 77 -8.88 -20.19 -7.03
CA THR A 77 -7.80 -19.76 -7.91
C THR A 77 -7.97 -18.31 -8.35
N VAL A 78 -6.84 -17.64 -8.56
CA VAL A 78 -6.76 -16.28 -9.10
C VAL A 78 -5.79 -16.23 -10.27
N ARG A 79 -5.83 -15.13 -11.03
CA ARG A 79 -4.90 -14.86 -12.14
C ARG A 79 -4.04 -13.65 -11.78
N PRO A 80 -2.82 -13.87 -11.23
CA PRO A 80 -1.94 -12.76 -10.90
C PRO A 80 -1.57 -11.98 -12.15
N PRO A 81 -1.71 -10.65 -12.16
CA PRO A 81 -1.34 -9.83 -13.32
C PRO A 81 0.11 -10.03 -13.76
N ARG A 82 1.03 -10.25 -12.81
CA ARG A 82 2.46 -10.48 -13.08
C ARG A 82 2.78 -11.79 -13.80
N LEU A 83 1.85 -12.74 -13.84
CA LEU A 83 1.95 -13.97 -14.62
C LEU A 83 1.23 -13.84 -15.98
N GLY A 84 1.11 -12.61 -16.52
CA GLY A 84 0.48 -12.34 -17.80
C GLY A 84 -1.05 -12.42 -17.79
N GLY A 85 -1.68 -12.59 -16.62
CA GLY A 85 -3.14 -12.62 -16.46
C GLY A 85 -3.84 -13.89 -16.96
N ASN A 86 -3.11 -14.82 -17.60
CA ASN A 86 -3.65 -16.09 -18.12
C ASN A 86 -3.40 -17.28 -17.22
N THR A 87 -2.29 -17.27 -16.46
CA THR A 87 -1.92 -18.36 -15.55
C THR A 87 -2.76 -18.30 -14.28
N ARG A 88 -3.41 -19.42 -13.93
CA ARG A 88 -4.13 -19.57 -12.67
C ARG A 88 -3.23 -20.16 -11.61
N VAL A 89 -3.29 -19.60 -10.41
CA VAL A 89 -2.62 -20.13 -9.22
C VAL A 89 -3.59 -20.18 -8.05
N GLY A 90 -3.32 -21.01 -7.06
CA GLY A 90 -4.12 -21.07 -5.83
C GLY A 90 -4.16 -19.70 -5.13
N VAL A 91 -5.31 -19.29 -4.61
CA VAL A 91 -5.48 -17.99 -3.96
C VAL A 91 -4.53 -17.83 -2.76
N PHE A 92 -4.25 -18.91 -2.04
CA PHE A 92 -3.35 -18.91 -0.88
C PHE A 92 -1.85 -18.85 -1.27
N ALA A 93 -1.51 -19.12 -2.53
CA ALA A 93 -0.17 -18.87 -3.06
C ALA A 93 0.02 -17.41 -3.51
N THR A 94 -0.92 -16.52 -3.21
CA THR A 94 -0.90 -15.11 -3.59
C THR A 94 -1.30 -14.20 -2.43
N ARG A 95 -1.08 -12.88 -2.60
CA ARG A 95 -1.62 -11.83 -1.73
C ARG A 95 -2.85 -11.16 -2.35
N SER A 96 -3.60 -11.88 -3.17
CA SER A 96 -4.84 -11.38 -3.79
C SER A 96 -5.89 -11.03 -2.74
N PRO A 97 -6.63 -9.92 -2.92
CA PRO A 97 -7.75 -9.55 -2.06
C PRO A 97 -8.95 -10.51 -2.15
N PHE A 98 -9.03 -11.30 -3.24
CA PHE A 98 -10.15 -12.19 -3.52
C PHE A 98 -10.02 -13.54 -2.80
N ARG A 99 -9.96 -13.48 -1.47
CA ARG A 99 -9.75 -14.61 -0.56
C ARG A 99 -10.90 -14.70 0.45
N PRO A 100 -11.08 -15.85 1.14
CA PRO A 100 -12.20 -16.03 2.09
C PRO A 100 -12.26 -14.94 3.15
N ASN A 101 -11.11 -14.59 3.72
CA ASN A 101 -10.95 -13.46 4.62
C ASN A 101 -10.09 -12.41 3.91
N PRO A 102 -10.67 -11.30 3.41
CA PRO A 102 -9.95 -10.29 2.63
C PRO A 102 -9.08 -9.40 3.53
N LEU A 103 -8.19 -10.03 4.31
CA LEU A 103 -7.23 -9.37 5.18
C LEU A 103 -5.91 -9.13 4.44
N GLY A 104 -5.37 -7.93 4.62
CA GLY A 104 -4.04 -7.54 4.23
C GLY A 104 -3.10 -7.53 5.42
N LEU A 105 -1.81 -7.69 5.14
CA LEU A 105 -0.72 -7.63 6.12
C LEU A 105 0.42 -6.83 5.50
N SER A 106 0.75 -5.69 6.10
CA SER A 106 1.79 -4.79 5.61
C SER A 106 2.79 -4.48 6.71
N SER A 107 4.07 -4.70 6.47
CA SER A 107 5.14 -4.20 7.32
C SER A 107 5.47 -2.77 6.87
N VAL A 108 5.34 -1.81 7.77
CA VAL A 108 5.61 -0.40 7.50
C VAL A 108 6.63 0.13 8.50
N LYS A 109 7.44 1.11 8.08
CA LYS A 109 8.35 1.80 8.99
C LYS A 109 7.55 2.72 9.90
N LEU A 110 7.77 2.65 11.21
CA LEU A 110 7.26 3.61 12.17
C LEU A 110 8.21 4.82 12.24
N GLU A 111 7.76 5.98 11.78
CA GLU A 111 8.54 7.20 11.76
C GLU A 111 8.43 7.97 13.08
N ALA A 112 7.20 8.11 13.60
CA ALA A 112 6.92 8.83 14.84
C ALA A 112 5.58 8.40 15.44
N ILE A 113 5.40 8.71 16.73
CA ILE A 113 4.11 8.68 17.42
C ILE A 113 3.81 10.11 17.87
N GLU A 114 2.82 10.73 17.25
CA GLU A 114 2.40 12.08 17.53
C GLU A 114 1.20 12.08 18.50
N GLN A 115 1.25 12.87 19.58
CA GLN A 115 0.09 13.11 20.41
C GLN A 115 -0.63 14.36 19.89
N ARG A 116 -1.83 14.20 19.36
CA ARG A 116 -2.62 15.30 18.80
C ARG A 116 -3.83 15.61 19.68
N PRO A 117 -4.12 16.91 19.94
CA PRO A 117 -5.34 17.31 20.64
C PRO A 117 -6.58 16.69 19.97
N ASP A 118 -7.55 16.23 20.77
CA ASP A 118 -8.83 15.65 20.32
C ASP A 118 -8.76 14.35 19.49
N VAL A 119 -7.58 13.99 19.00
CA VAL A 119 -7.34 12.78 18.19
C VAL A 119 -6.63 11.70 18.97
N GLY A 120 -5.81 12.08 19.97
CA GLY A 120 -4.96 11.15 20.73
C GLY A 120 -3.70 10.76 19.95
N PRO A 121 -3.15 9.55 20.20
CA PRO A 121 -1.97 9.08 19.49
C PRO A 121 -2.26 8.85 18.01
N VAL A 122 -1.33 9.30 17.15
CA VAL A 122 -1.34 9.05 15.70
C VAL A 122 0.01 8.45 15.35
N LEU A 123 0.01 7.29 14.69
CA LEU A 123 1.24 6.68 14.20
C LEU A 123 1.57 7.23 12.81
N ILE A 124 2.73 7.83 12.68
CA ILE A 124 3.27 8.27 11.40
C ILE A 124 4.09 7.11 10.83
N VAL A 125 3.70 6.64 9.67
CA VAL A 125 4.32 5.48 9.03
C VAL A 125 4.84 5.82 7.63
N ARG A 126 5.82 5.04 7.15
CA ARG A 126 6.35 5.12 5.80
C ARG A 126 6.26 3.79 5.07
N GLY A 127 6.20 3.87 3.74
CA GLY A 127 6.15 2.71 2.87
C GLY A 127 4.80 1.98 2.87
N ALA A 128 3.70 2.64 3.26
CA ALA A 128 2.38 2.04 3.28
C ALA A 128 1.84 1.81 1.85
N ASP A 129 1.27 0.62 1.64
CA ASP A 129 0.63 0.16 0.39
C ASP A 129 -0.90 0.07 0.53
N LEU A 130 -1.49 1.05 1.20
CA LEU A 130 -2.90 1.08 1.54
C LEU A 130 -3.60 2.29 0.91
N MET A 131 -4.86 2.09 0.54
CA MET A 131 -5.77 3.16 0.12
C MET A 131 -6.17 4.03 1.31
N ASP A 132 -6.42 5.31 1.07
CA ASP A 132 -6.94 6.22 2.08
C ASP A 132 -8.23 5.68 2.71
N GLY A 133 -8.38 5.87 4.02
CA GLY A 133 -9.52 5.39 4.79
C GLY A 133 -9.54 3.87 5.04
N THR A 134 -8.51 3.12 4.66
CA THR A 134 -8.46 1.66 4.89
C THR A 134 -8.57 1.33 6.39
N PRO A 135 -9.49 0.44 6.79
CA PRO A 135 -9.66 0.04 8.19
C PRO A 135 -8.52 -0.87 8.65
N ILE A 136 -7.99 -0.58 9.83
CA ILE A 136 -6.95 -1.34 10.53
C ILE A 136 -7.61 -2.11 11.67
N TYR A 137 -7.30 -3.40 11.80
CA TYR A 137 -7.84 -4.30 12.82
C TYR A 137 -6.85 -4.63 13.92
N ASP A 138 -5.54 -4.62 13.61
CA ASP A 138 -4.50 -4.91 14.59
C ASP A 138 -3.18 -4.26 14.19
N ILE A 139 -2.35 -3.96 15.19
CA ILE A 139 -1.01 -3.43 15.05
C ILE A 139 -0.08 -4.26 15.92
N LYS A 140 1.01 -4.76 15.35
CA LYS A 140 2.03 -5.53 16.08
C LYS A 140 3.42 -4.98 15.79
N PRO A 141 4.34 -5.02 16.75
CA PRO A 141 5.74 -4.72 16.47
C PRO A 141 6.33 -5.73 15.49
N TYR A 142 7.18 -5.28 14.57
CA TYR A 142 8.02 -6.15 13.75
C TYR A 142 9.23 -6.61 14.54
N ILE A 143 9.44 -7.90 14.63
CA ILE A 143 10.51 -8.52 15.42
C ILE A 143 11.51 -9.19 14.46
N PRO A 144 12.69 -8.57 14.18
CA PRO A 144 13.60 -9.03 13.12
C PRO A 144 14.00 -10.49 13.20
N TYR A 145 14.29 -11.01 14.40
CA TYR A 145 14.73 -12.39 14.56
C TYR A 145 13.62 -13.43 14.34
N ALA A 146 12.34 -13.01 14.41
CA ALA A 146 11.18 -13.87 14.21
C ALA A 146 10.53 -13.67 12.83
N ASP A 147 10.51 -12.43 12.32
CA ASP A 147 9.76 -12.05 11.12
C ASP A 147 10.60 -12.07 9.84
N CYS A 148 11.96 -12.01 9.97
CA CYS A 148 12.85 -11.98 8.82
C CYS A 148 13.38 -13.38 8.49
N HIS A 149 13.16 -13.83 7.25
CA HIS A 149 13.67 -15.07 6.70
C HIS A 149 14.46 -14.78 5.41
N PRO A 150 15.77 -14.43 5.50
CA PRO A 150 16.56 -14.03 4.32
C PRO A 150 16.71 -15.12 3.26
N ASP A 151 16.59 -16.39 3.64
CA ASP A 151 16.70 -17.59 2.82
C ASP A 151 15.34 -18.09 2.30
N ALA A 152 14.25 -17.36 2.54
CA ALA A 152 12.93 -17.76 2.09
C ALA A 152 12.83 -17.79 0.56
N ALA A 153 12.25 -18.86 0.01
CA ALA A 153 11.98 -18.98 -1.42
C ALA A 153 10.89 -17.99 -1.87
N GLU A 154 11.15 -17.23 -2.92
CA GLU A 154 10.26 -16.15 -3.39
C GLU A 154 9.10 -16.63 -4.30
N GLY A 155 9.11 -17.92 -4.70
CA GLY A 155 8.13 -18.47 -5.64
C GLY A 155 8.14 -17.69 -6.98
N PHE A 156 6.94 -17.41 -7.55
CA PHE A 156 6.84 -16.66 -8.80
C PHE A 156 7.17 -15.16 -8.68
N THR A 157 7.25 -14.62 -7.47
CA THR A 157 7.50 -13.19 -7.25
C THR A 157 8.95 -12.78 -7.52
N GLY A 158 9.91 -13.70 -7.40
CA GLY A 158 11.33 -13.45 -7.63
C GLY A 158 11.64 -12.96 -9.06
N GLN A 159 10.87 -13.42 -10.05
CA GLN A 159 11.05 -13.03 -11.46
C GLN A 159 10.59 -11.61 -11.78
N THR A 160 9.88 -10.94 -10.87
CA THR A 160 9.23 -9.64 -11.10
C THR A 160 9.69 -8.53 -10.16
N ARG A 161 10.76 -8.80 -9.38
CA ARG A 161 11.25 -7.91 -8.32
C ARG A 161 11.90 -6.63 -8.82
N THR A 162 12.53 -6.67 -9.99
CA THR A 162 13.43 -5.62 -10.49
C THR A 162 12.82 -4.72 -11.57
N HIS A 163 11.49 -4.73 -11.72
CA HIS A 163 10.86 -3.90 -12.72
C HIS A 163 10.70 -2.45 -12.22
N HIS A 164 11.48 -1.55 -12.79
CA HIS A 164 11.40 -0.12 -12.56
C HIS A 164 11.37 0.63 -13.88
N LEU A 165 10.62 1.75 -13.92
CA LEU A 165 10.56 2.66 -15.04
C LEU A 165 11.44 3.88 -14.77
N GLU A 166 12.04 4.41 -15.83
CA GLU A 166 12.66 5.73 -15.83
C GLU A 166 11.57 6.80 -15.93
N VAL A 167 11.49 7.70 -14.95
CA VAL A 167 10.45 8.74 -14.90
C VAL A 167 11.00 10.02 -15.52
N SER A 168 10.36 10.48 -16.59
CA SER A 168 10.58 11.79 -17.20
C SER A 168 9.40 12.71 -16.88
N CYS A 169 9.66 13.81 -16.22
CA CYS A 169 8.65 14.83 -15.90
C CYS A 169 9.26 16.22 -16.11
N PRO A 170 8.63 17.11 -16.91
CA PRO A 170 9.04 18.49 -17.05
C PRO A 170 9.11 19.20 -15.70
N GLU A 171 10.13 20.02 -15.50
CA GLU A 171 10.33 20.77 -14.26
C GLU A 171 9.12 21.65 -13.90
N THR A 172 8.45 22.22 -14.91
CA THR A 172 7.25 23.01 -14.72
C THR A 172 6.09 22.22 -14.10
N LEU A 173 5.98 20.92 -14.41
CA LEU A 173 4.99 20.04 -13.80
C LEU A 173 5.41 19.60 -12.39
N TRP A 174 6.71 19.35 -12.16
CA TRP A 174 7.22 19.08 -10.81
C TRP A 174 6.93 20.22 -9.83
N GLN A 175 6.96 21.48 -10.29
CA GLN A 175 6.70 22.65 -9.46
C GLN A 175 5.26 22.69 -8.94
N THR A 176 4.29 22.00 -9.59
CA THR A 176 2.91 21.90 -9.11
C THR A 176 2.78 20.89 -7.96
N VAL A 177 3.75 19.98 -7.80
CA VAL A 177 3.76 18.98 -6.75
C VAL A 177 4.40 19.56 -5.48
N PRO A 178 3.73 19.51 -4.31
CA PRO A 178 4.35 19.90 -3.05
C PRO A 178 5.69 19.18 -2.84
N GLU A 179 6.69 19.89 -2.36
CA GLU A 179 8.05 19.34 -2.22
C GLU A 179 8.08 18.06 -1.37
N ALA A 180 7.26 18.02 -0.32
CA ALA A 180 7.13 16.84 0.55
C ALA A 180 6.63 15.58 -0.16
N ASP A 181 5.88 15.73 -1.27
CA ASP A 181 5.24 14.63 -2.00
C ASP A 181 6.02 14.20 -3.24
N ARG A 182 6.99 15.00 -3.71
CA ARG A 182 7.74 14.73 -4.95
C ARG A 182 8.46 13.39 -4.94
N ALA A 183 9.19 13.08 -3.87
CA ALA A 183 9.91 11.81 -3.76
C ALA A 183 8.97 10.60 -3.76
N ALA A 184 7.81 10.74 -3.11
CA ALA A 184 6.80 9.71 -3.05
C ALA A 184 6.14 9.50 -4.43
N LEU A 185 5.72 10.58 -5.10
CA LEU A 185 5.15 10.50 -6.44
C LEU A 185 6.14 9.90 -7.45
N GLN A 186 7.41 10.34 -7.43
CA GLN A 186 8.44 9.79 -8.28
C GLN A 186 8.63 8.28 -8.07
N GLY A 187 8.69 7.82 -6.82
CA GLY A 187 8.80 6.41 -6.48
C GLY A 187 7.60 5.59 -6.95
N VAL A 188 6.38 6.13 -6.81
CA VAL A 188 5.15 5.50 -7.29
C VAL A 188 5.18 5.34 -8.81
N LEU A 189 5.51 6.39 -9.56
CA LEU A 189 5.61 6.35 -11.01
C LEU A 189 6.71 5.37 -11.48
N ALA A 190 7.86 5.36 -10.82
CA ALA A 190 8.94 4.43 -11.11
C ALA A 190 8.58 2.96 -10.85
N SER A 191 7.63 2.69 -9.95
CA SER A 191 7.15 1.33 -9.63
C SER A 191 6.18 0.73 -10.66
N ASP A 192 5.92 1.41 -11.78
CA ASP A 192 4.97 1.05 -12.84
C ASP A 192 3.54 0.85 -12.32
N PRO A 193 2.77 1.94 -12.14
CA PRO A 193 1.42 1.87 -11.58
C PRO A 193 0.39 1.23 -12.51
N ARG A 194 0.71 1.06 -13.81
CA ARG A 194 -0.24 0.47 -14.78
C ARG A 194 -0.44 -1.04 -14.55
N PRO A 195 -1.59 -1.56 -15.03
CA PRO A 195 -1.79 -3.01 -15.11
C PRO A 195 -0.75 -3.65 -16.02
N SER A 196 -0.07 -4.71 -15.54
CA SER A 196 1.07 -5.35 -16.20
C SER A 196 0.78 -5.98 -17.58
N TYR A 197 -0.50 -6.10 -17.95
CA TYR A 197 -0.95 -6.59 -19.27
C TYR A 197 -1.20 -5.49 -20.30
N GLN A 198 -0.98 -4.23 -19.93
CA GLN A 198 -1.18 -3.07 -20.81
C GLN A 198 0.16 -2.57 -21.33
N HIS A 199 0.32 -2.60 -22.67
CA HIS A 199 1.58 -2.26 -23.35
C HIS A 199 1.40 -1.21 -24.45
N ASP A 200 0.27 -0.48 -24.48
CA ASP A 200 0.03 0.57 -25.46
C ASP A 200 0.81 1.83 -25.09
N PRO A 201 1.84 2.22 -25.90
CA PRO A 201 2.68 3.37 -25.60
C PRO A 201 1.97 4.72 -25.78
N GLN A 202 0.83 4.74 -26.52
CA GLN A 202 0.06 5.97 -26.74
C GLN A 202 -1.03 6.18 -25.69
N ARG A 203 -1.29 5.17 -24.87
CA ARG A 203 -2.33 5.28 -23.84
C ARG A 203 -1.92 6.24 -22.74
N VAL A 204 -2.78 7.21 -22.49
CA VAL A 204 -2.65 8.10 -21.34
C VAL A 204 -3.36 7.46 -20.12
N TYR A 205 -2.63 7.35 -19.04
CA TYR A 205 -3.15 6.89 -17.73
C TYR A 205 -3.36 8.09 -16.84
N GLY A 206 -4.44 8.12 -16.06
CA GLY A 206 -4.70 9.10 -15.01
C GLY A 206 -4.60 8.42 -13.63
N MET A 207 -3.95 9.09 -12.68
CA MET A 207 -3.78 8.63 -11.30
C MET A 207 -4.01 9.78 -10.34
N GLU A 208 -4.86 9.54 -9.35
CA GLU A 208 -5.04 10.46 -8.24
C GLU A 208 -4.01 10.20 -7.14
N PHE A 209 -3.30 11.25 -6.71
CA PHE A 209 -2.26 11.17 -5.70
C PHE A 209 -2.16 12.49 -4.92
N ALA A 210 -2.33 12.46 -3.60
CA ALA A 210 -2.19 13.61 -2.70
C ALA A 210 -2.99 14.86 -3.13
N GLY A 211 -4.21 14.69 -3.65
CA GLY A 211 -5.04 15.79 -4.15
C GLY A 211 -4.66 16.29 -5.55
N LEU A 212 -3.80 15.56 -6.24
CA LEU A 212 -3.40 15.82 -7.62
C LEU A 212 -3.97 14.74 -8.54
N GLU A 213 -4.28 15.11 -9.79
CA GLU A 213 -4.47 14.18 -10.90
C GLU A 213 -3.23 14.21 -11.78
N VAL A 214 -2.59 13.05 -11.94
CA VAL A 214 -1.34 12.88 -12.67
C VAL A 214 -1.59 12.06 -13.92
N HIS A 215 -1.36 12.63 -15.11
CA HIS A 215 -1.48 11.96 -16.38
C HIS A 215 -0.10 11.58 -16.92
N PHE A 216 0.04 10.33 -17.39
CA PHE A 216 1.30 9.83 -17.90
C PHE A 216 1.11 8.79 -19.01
N THR A 217 2.16 8.59 -19.80
CA THR A 217 2.28 7.53 -20.80
C THR A 217 3.49 6.68 -20.50
N VAL A 218 3.52 5.42 -20.95
CA VAL A 218 4.68 4.53 -20.79
C VAL A 218 5.03 3.87 -22.11
N ASP A 219 6.28 4.04 -22.53
CA ASP A 219 6.86 3.39 -23.70
C ASP A 219 8.13 2.63 -23.28
N GLY A 220 8.09 1.30 -23.44
CA GLY A 220 9.15 0.43 -22.94
C GLY A 220 9.41 0.60 -21.45
N ALA A 221 10.61 1.02 -21.09
CA ALA A 221 11.03 1.28 -19.72
C ALA A 221 10.86 2.74 -19.29
N GLN A 222 10.35 3.62 -20.17
CA GLN A 222 10.22 5.04 -19.89
C GLN A 222 8.78 5.44 -19.60
N LEU A 223 8.55 6.07 -18.45
CA LEU A 223 7.31 6.76 -18.09
C LEU A 223 7.49 8.25 -18.31
N THR A 224 6.58 8.87 -19.07
CA THR A 224 6.57 10.31 -19.31
C THR A 224 5.34 10.93 -18.70
N VAL A 225 5.51 11.83 -17.75
CA VAL A 225 4.42 12.64 -17.18
C VAL A 225 3.99 13.67 -18.22
N ARG A 226 2.70 13.72 -18.49
CA ARG A 226 2.07 14.56 -19.50
C ARG A 226 1.41 15.79 -18.91
N ASP A 227 0.81 15.62 -17.74
CA ASP A 227 0.08 16.68 -17.04
C ASP A 227 -0.03 16.39 -15.55
N ILE A 228 -0.11 17.44 -14.72
CA ILE A 228 -0.40 17.37 -13.29
C ILE A 228 -1.32 18.54 -12.95
N THR A 229 -2.54 18.23 -12.45
CA THR A 229 -3.55 19.22 -12.07
C THR A 229 -4.01 19.01 -10.62
N LEU A 230 -4.48 20.07 -9.97
CA LEU A 230 -5.15 19.98 -8.67
C LEU A 230 -6.56 19.40 -8.85
N LEU A 231 -7.00 18.53 -7.94
CA LEU A 231 -8.35 17.99 -7.87
C LEU A 231 -9.31 18.90 -7.12
#